data_4a3ecb14d903475d4da3cd429191f390
#
_entry.id   4a3ecb14d903475d4da3cd429191f390
#
_cell.length_a   1.000
_cell.length_b   1.000
_cell.length_c   1.000
_cell.angle_alpha   90.00
_cell.angle_beta   90.00
_cell.angle_gamma   90.00
#
_symmetry.space_group_name_H-M   'P 1'
#
loop_
_entity.id
_entity.type
_entity.pdbx_description
1 polymer ?
#
loop_
_entity_poly.entity_id
_entity_poly.type
_entity_poly.pdbx_seq_one_letter_code
_entity_poly.pdbx_strand_id
1 'polypeptide(L)'
;MPFPPDVYLIGAQKAGTTTLAALLDRHPGISVSVPKEPHFLTQHRGRGLDWYRACFPERQDKLFVDASTSSAGAPLEDTPAARRSPLAGVPERIHSLRPDARFIYLLREPVARTYSAYWHDVRAGQERRPFREALAGDGSYVRVSDYAGQLERFLAHFPLEAFLILRFEDLRRDPAGTANACFDFLGLAPVTFGADAAAARNRSYTYNRLGRLLTAAVPGRGGLKTASRAARRVLPGRVYNAAGRLFTRGIPPMDGADRERLEAYFRPRNRAFRELTGMATGYPE
;
A
#
# COMPACT_ATOMS: atom_id res chain seq x y z
N MET A 1 -15.44 -2.50 21.11
CA MET A 1 -15.51 -1.13 20.56
C MET A 1 -16.52 -1.08 19.43
N PRO A 2 -17.21 0.04 19.20
CA PRO A 2 -18.16 0.13 18.10
C PRO A 2 -17.42 0.17 16.75
N PHE A 3 -17.96 -0.50 15.73
CA PHE A 3 -17.58 -0.26 14.32
C PHE A 3 -17.98 1.18 13.95
N PRO A 4 -17.18 1.94 13.18
CA PRO A 4 -16.20 1.59 12.13
C PRO A 4 -14.75 1.34 12.65
N PRO A 5 -13.79 1.01 11.75
CA PRO A 5 -12.40 0.74 12.12
C PRO A 5 -11.76 1.85 12.95
N ASP A 6 -10.92 1.45 13.89
CA ASP A 6 -10.18 2.36 14.77
C ASP A 6 -8.91 2.87 14.11
N VAL A 7 -8.33 2.05 13.22
CA VAL A 7 -7.01 2.27 12.63
C VAL A 7 -7.06 2.09 11.11
N TYR A 8 -6.39 2.98 10.39
CA TYR A 8 -6.28 2.94 8.95
C TYR A 8 -4.81 2.91 8.52
N LEU A 9 -4.37 1.80 7.90
CA LEU A 9 -3.08 1.72 7.21
C LEU A 9 -3.28 2.27 5.78
N ILE A 10 -3.17 3.61 5.66
CA ILE A 10 -3.62 4.37 4.49
C ILE A 10 -2.73 4.25 3.25
N GLY A 11 -1.52 3.72 3.40
CA GLY A 11 -0.55 3.64 2.29
C GLY A 11 0.88 3.47 2.78
N ALA A 12 1.85 3.67 1.87
CA ALA A 12 1.65 3.86 0.44
C ALA A 12 1.62 2.52 -0.29
N GLN A 13 0.85 2.45 -1.35
CA GLN A 13 0.92 1.27 -2.23
C GLN A 13 2.36 1.01 -2.67
N LYS A 14 2.85 -0.23 -2.61
CA LYS A 14 4.23 -0.65 -2.92
C LYS A 14 5.30 -0.27 -1.87
N ALA A 15 4.87 0.16 -0.69
CA ALA A 15 5.75 0.42 0.45
C ALA A 15 5.83 -0.74 1.47
N GLY A 16 5.28 -1.93 1.18
CA GLY A 16 5.37 -3.07 2.12
C GLY A 16 4.18 -3.24 3.06
N THR A 17 3.08 -2.53 2.83
CA THR A 17 1.86 -2.58 3.66
C THR A 17 1.26 -3.97 3.84
N THR A 18 1.48 -4.90 2.89
CA THR A 18 1.03 -6.30 3.05
C THR A 18 1.82 -7.04 4.13
N THR A 19 3.12 -6.77 4.22
CA THR A 19 3.97 -7.33 5.28
C THR A 19 3.60 -6.73 6.63
N LEU A 20 3.47 -5.41 6.70
CA LEU A 20 3.10 -4.73 7.94
C LEU A 20 1.72 -5.18 8.44
N ALA A 21 0.70 -5.20 7.58
CA ALA A 21 -0.64 -5.67 7.95
C ALA A 21 -0.63 -7.10 8.52
N ALA A 22 0.19 -7.99 7.93
CA ALA A 22 0.32 -9.35 8.42
C ALA A 22 1.10 -9.46 9.74
N LEU A 23 1.96 -8.52 10.07
CA LEU A 23 2.60 -8.42 11.38
C LEU A 23 1.63 -7.85 12.42
N LEU A 24 0.85 -6.84 12.05
CA LEU A 24 -0.18 -6.27 12.92
C LEU A 24 -1.23 -7.32 13.31
N ASP A 25 -1.68 -8.15 12.37
CA ASP A 25 -2.69 -9.21 12.61
C ASP A 25 -2.20 -10.32 13.56
N ARG A 26 -0.90 -10.35 13.88
CA ARG A 26 -0.34 -11.27 14.89
C ARG A 26 -0.62 -10.82 16.33
N HIS A 27 -0.93 -9.53 16.52
CA HIS A 27 -1.24 -9.04 17.86
C HIS A 27 -2.64 -9.49 18.30
N PRO A 28 -2.79 -10.06 19.51
CA PRO A 28 -4.10 -10.55 20.00
C PRO A 28 -5.16 -9.46 20.08
N GLY A 29 -4.79 -8.21 20.29
CA GLY A 29 -5.68 -7.03 20.35
C GLY A 29 -5.98 -6.38 19.01
N ILE A 30 -5.57 -6.96 17.87
CA ILE A 30 -5.80 -6.39 16.53
C ILE A 30 -6.60 -7.38 15.66
N SER A 31 -7.44 -6.84 14.79
CA SER A 31 -8.14 -7.57 13.72
C SER A 31 -8.01 -6.79 12.42
N VAL A 32 -7.19 -7.31 11.49
CA VAL A 32 -7.04 -6.72 10.15
C VAL A 32 -8.17 -7.20 9.24
N SER A 33 -8.65 -6.31 8.39
CA SER A 33 -9.72 -6.61 7.43
C SER A 33 -9.41 -7.79 6.49
N VAL A 34 -10.45 -8.56 6.16
CA VAL A 34 -10.42 -9.66 5.18
C VAL A 34 -11.53 -9.43 4.15
N PRO A 35 -11.18 -9.09 2.90
CA PRO A 35 -9.83 -8.95 2.35
C PRO A 35 -9.03 -7.82 3.01
N LYS A 36 -7.70 -7.90 2.98
CA LYS A 36 -6.81 -6.88 3.56
C LYS A 36 -7.16 -5.45 3.13
N GLU A 37 -7.58 -5.28 1.89
CA GLU A 37 -7.98 -4.02 1.29
C GLU A 37 -9.47 -4.12 0.88
N PRO A 38 -10.43 -3.82 1.77
CA PRO A 38 -11.85 -3.80 1.43
C PRO A 38 -12.19 -2.67 0.46
N HIS A 39 -11.38 -1.60 0.38
CA HIS A 39 -11.63 -0.43 -0.47
C HIS A 39 -13.01 0.21 -0.26
N PHE A 40 -13.57 0.08 0.95
CA PHE A 40 -14.89 0.59 1.27
C PHE A 40 -14.96 2.11 1.10
N LEU A 41 -13.98 2.81 1.64
CA LEU A 41 -13.94 4.29 1.59
C LEU A 41 -13.71 4.86 0.18
N THR A 42 -13.43 4.01 -0.79
CA THR A 42 -13.14 4.38 -2.18
C THR A 42 -14.11 3.72 -3.17
N GLN A 43 -13.83 2.49 -3.59
CA GLN A 43 -14.51 1.82 -4.69
C GLN A 43 -15.82 1.13 -4.28
N HIS A 44 -15.96 0.73 -2.99
CA HIS A 44 -17.05 -0.13 -2.54
C HIS A 44 -18.04 0.57 -1.59
N ARG A 45 -18.11 1.88 -1.59
CA ARG A 45 -19.02 2.67 -0.73
C ARG A 45 -20.47 2.24 -0.85
N GLY A 46 -20.93 1.92 -2.04
CA GLY A 46 -22.31 1.51 -2.30
C GLY A 46 -22.72 0.18 -1.66
N ARG A 47 -21.77 -0.57 -1.05
CA ARG A 47 -22.08 -1.85 -0.39
C ARG A 47 -22.64 -1.70 1.03
N GLY A 48 -22.60 -0.51 1.61
CA GLY A 48 -23.11 -0.24 2.95
C GLY A 48 -22.17 -0.67 4.09
N LEU A 49 -22.47 -0.16 5.30
CA LEU A 49 -21.65 -0.39 6.49
C LEU A 49 -21.69 -1.85 6.96
N ASP A 50 -22.79 -2.57 6.79
CA ASP A 50 -22.91 -3.98 7.19
C ASP A 50 -21.93 -4.84 6.38
N TRP A 51 -21.82 -4.60 5.08
CA TRP A 51 -20.81 -5.27 4.26
C TRP A 51 -19.38 -4.92 4.70
N TYR A 52 -19.15 -3.66 5.04
CA TYR A 52 -17.84 -3.24 5.52
C TYR A 52 -17.49 -3.90 6.86
N ARG A 53 -18.46 -3.97 7.77
CA ARG A 53 -18.30 -4.68 9.04
C ARG A 53 -17.98 -6.17 8.81
N ALA A 54 -18.63 -6.82 7.87
CA ALA A 54 -18.38 -8.23 7.53
C ALA A 54 -16.97 -8.48 6.98
N CYS A 55 -16.22 -7.43 6.60
CA CYS A 55 -14.81 -7.56 6.26
C CYS A 55 -13.88 -7.72 7.49
N PHE A 56 -14.40 -7.59 8.70
CA PHE A 56 -13.61 -7.77 9.93
C PHE A 56 -14.09 -9.01 10.65
N PRO A 57 -13.19 -10.01 10.84
CA PRO A 57 -13.55 -11.19 11.64
C PRO A 57 -14.02 -10.77 13.03
N GLU A 58 -15.14 -11.36 13.49
CA GLU A 58 -15.67 -11.06 14.82
C GLU A 58 -14.67 -11.48 15.89
N ARG A 59 -14.15 -10.51 16.60
CA ARG A 59 -13.28 -10.68 17.76
C ARG A 59 -13.62 -9.55 18.73
N GLN A 60 -14.17 -9.89 19.88
CA GLN A 60 -14.46 -8.92 20.93
C GLN A 60 -13.17 -8.24 21.41
N ASP A 61 -13.28 -6.97 21.79
CA ASP A 61 -12.21 -6.16 22.40
C ASP A 61 -10.92 -5.99 21.56
N LYS A 62 -11.05 -5.93 20.22
CA LYS A 62 -9.95 -5.69 19.31
C LYS A 62 -10.07 -4.37 18.55
N LEU A 63 -8.92 -3.77 18.25
CA LEU A 63 -8.83 -2.68 17.31
C LEU A 63 -9.00 -3.23 15.88
N PHE A 64 -9.92 -2.65 15.12
CA PHE A 64 -10.11 -2.96 13.71
C PHE A 64 -9.16 -2.13 12.85
N VAL A 65 -8.43 -2.79 11.96
CA VAL A 65 -7.48 -2.16 11.04
C VAL A 65 -7.93 -2.34 9.60
N ASP A 66 -8.32 -1.25 8.93
CA ASP A 66 -8.47 -1.22 7.47
C ASP A 66 -7.11 -0.91 6.83
N ALA A 67 -6.60 -1.82 6.00
CA ALA A 67 -5.31 -1.67 5.35
C ALA A 67 -5.44 -1.36 3.83
N SER A 68 -6.46 -0.59 3.46
CA SER A 68 -6.70 -0.16 2.07
C SER A 68 -5.77 0.97 1.65
N THR A 69 -4.74 0.65 0.90
CA THR A 69 -3.72 1.60 0.43
C THR A 69 -4.24 2.63 -0.59
N SER A 70 -5.45 2.46 -1.10
CA SER A 70 -6.13 3.45 -1.94
C SER A 70 -6.52 4.72 -1.18
N SER A 71 -6.50 4.72 0.14
CA SER A 71 -6.87 5.86 0.97
C SER A 71 -5.95 7.07 0.78
N ALA A 72 -4.66 6.85 0.57
CA ALA A 72 -3.66 7.89 0.29
C ALA A 72 -3.23 7.88 -1.19
N GLY A 73 -4.18 8.04 -2.10
CA GLY A 73 -3.92 7.99 -3.55
C GLY A 73 -4.83 8.91 -4.37
N ALA A 74 -5.46 9.88 -3.74
CA ALA A 74 -6.38 10.78 -4.43
C ALA A 74 -5.68 11.70 -5.43
N PRO A 75 -6.37 12.15 -6.48
CA PRO A 75 -5.94 13.30 -7.27
C PRO A 75 -5.69 14.50 -6.36
N LEU A 76 -4.60 15.22 -6.61
CA LEU A 76 -4.21 16.41 -5.85
C LEU A 76 -4.57 17.71 -6.59
N GLU A 77 -4.91 17.59 -7.86
CA GLU A 77 -5.35 18.71 -8.70
C GLU A 77 -6.78 19.12 -8.34
N ASP A 78 -7.07 20.42 -8.29
CA ASP A 78 -8.41 20.92 -8.09
C ASP A 78 -9.17 21.02 -9.42
N THR A 79 -9.59 19.87 -9.94
CA THR A 79 -10.37 19.77 -11.18
C THR A 79 -11.70 19.05 -10.95
N PRO A 80 -12.73 19.32 -11.80
CA PRO A 80 -13.98 18.57 -11.70
C PRO A 80 -13.83 17.04 -11.83
N ALA A 81 -12.85 16.56 -12.59
CA ALA A 81 -12.53 15.14 -12.72
C ALA A 81 -11.92 14.60 -11.42
N ALA A 82 -10.99 15.33 -10.81
CA ALA A 82 -10.37 14.97 -9.54
C ALA A 82 -11.41 14.87 -8.41
N ARG A 83 -12.30 15.86 -8.32
CA ARG A 83 -13.39 15.87 -7.32
C ARG A 83 -14.37 14.71 -7.47
N ARG A 84 -14.59 14.20 -8.70
CA ARG A 84 -15.42 13.01 -8.95
C ARG A 84 -14.71 11.68 -8.77
N SER A 85 -13.40 11.69 -8.52
CA SER A 85 -12.64 10.47 -8.27
C SER A 85 -13.19 9.72 -7.05
N PRO A 86 -13.35 8.41 -7.09
CA PRO A 86 -13.72 7.64 -5.91
C PRO A 86 -12.68 7.72 -4.79
N LEU A 87 -11.46 8.15 -5.11
CA LEU A 87 -10.37 8.37 -4.16
C LEU A 87 -10.43 9.75 -3.47
N ALA A 88 -11.21 10.70 -4.00
CA ALA A 88 -11.44 11.99 -3.35
C ALA A 88 -12.31 11.82 -2.09
N GLY A 89 -12.19 12.74 -1.13
CA GLY A 89 -13.04 12.79 0.06
C GLY A 89 -12.88 11.61 1.03
N VAL A 90 -11.75 10.88 1.01
CA VAL A 90 -11.50 9.77 1.95
C VAL A 90 -11.31 10.27 3.38
N PRO A 91 -10.50 11.32 3.65
CA PRO A 91 -10.34 11.83 5.00
C PRO A 91 -11.65 12.30 5.62
N GLU A 92 -12.49 13.02 4.85
CA GLU A 92 -13.80 13.49 5.29
C GLU A 92 -14.73 12.35 5.67
N ARG A 93 -14.70 11.27 4.89
CA ARG A 93 -15.50 10.06 5.17
C ARG A 93 -15.04 9.34 6.43
N ILE A 94 -13.72 9.24 6.63
CA ILE A 94 -13.18 8.65 7.86
C ILE A 94 -13.59 9.52 9.04
N HIS A 95 -13.41 10.83 8.96
CA HIS A 95 -13.76 11.75 10.04
C HIS A 95 -15.24 11.66 10.42
N SER A 96 -16.13 11.56 9.42
CA SER A 96 -17.57 11.39 9.68
C SER A 96 -17.93 10.07 10.35
N LEU A 97 -17.14 9.01 10.12
CA LEU A 97 -17.37 7.69 10.70
C LEU A 97 -16.65 7.51 12.03
N ARG A 98 -15.42 8.02 12.14
CA ARG A 98 -14.52 7.85 13.29
C ARG A 98 -13.63 9.10 13.43
N PRO A 99 -14.11 10.15 14.14
CA PRO A 99 -13.33 11.40 14.33
C PRO A 99 -12.01 11.20 15.08
N ASP A 100 -11.92 10.16 15.91
CA ASP A 100 -10.75 9.76 16.70
C ASP A 100 -9.91 8.66 16.04
N ALA A 101 -10.05 8.45 14.73
CA ALA A 101 -9.28 7.45 13.99
C ALA A 101 -7.77 7.68 14.09
N ARG A 102 -7.01 6.58 14.12
CA ARG A 102 -5.55 6.59 14.06
C ARG A 102 -5.07 6.09 12.70
N PHE A 103 -3.94 6.62 12.26
CA PHE A 103 -3.41 6.35 10.93
C PHE A 103 -1.99 5.80 11.01
N ILE A 104 -1.72 4.76 10.23
CA ILE A 104 -0.36 4.29 9.96
C ILE A 104 -0.06 4.60 8.50
N TYR A 105 1.00 5.38 8.26
CA TYR A 105 1.42 5.74 6.92
C TYR A 105 2.83 5.25 6.65
N LEU A 106 2.94 4.14 5.96
CA LEU A 106 4.21 3.51 5.61
C LEU A 106 4.71 4.05 4.27
N LEU A 107 5.78 4.82 4.31
CA LEU A 107 6.41 5.47 3.16
C LEU A 107 7.52 4.58 2.58
N ARG A 108 7.91 4.86 1.35
CA ARG A 108 9.06 4.28 0.67
C ARG A 108 9.73 5.38 -0.14
N GLU A 109 11.03 5.24 -0.43
CA GLU A 109 11.73 6.16 -1.33
C GLU A 109 10.87 6.42 -2.58
N PRO A 110 10.48 7.70 -2.85
CA PRO A 110 9.41 8.03 -3.81
C PRO A 110 9.68 7.54 -5.23
N VAL A 111 10.93 7.63 -5.71
CA VAL A 111 11.32 7.16 -7.04
C VAL A 111 11.20 5.64 -7.14
N ALA A 112 11.71 4.92 -6.14
CA ALA A 112 11.63 3.46 -6.09
C ALA A 112 10.18 2.97 -5.92
N ARG A 113 9.33 3.69 -5.17
CA ARG A 113 7.91 3.40 -5.05
C ARG A 113 7.20 3.57 -6.40
N THR A 114 7.42 4.71 -7.07
CA THR A 114 6.86 5.03 -8.39
C THR A 114 7.20 3.96 -9.41
N TYR A 115 8.47 3.58 -9.50
CA TYR A 115 8.93 2.53 -10.40
C TYR A 115 8.34 1.14 -10.05
N SER A 116 8.24 0.84 -8.76
CA SER A 116 7.61 -0.40 -8.30
C SER A 116 6.12 -0.47 -8.64
N ALA A 117 5.41 0.67 -8.64
CA ALA A 117 4.00 0.74 -9.02
C ALA A 117 3.82 0.50 -10.52
N TYR A 118 4.61 1.17 -11.35
CA TYR A 118 4.59 0.91 -12.80
C TYR A 118 4.78 -0.58 -13.13
N TRP A 119 5.81 -1.23 -12.56
CA TRP A 119 6.04 -2.65 -12.80
C TRP A 119 4.97 -3.56 -12.22
N HIS A 120 4.27 -3.10 -11.19
CA HIS A 120 3.10 -3.80 -10.68
C HIS A 120 1.97 -3.83 -11.71
N ASP A 121 1.69 -2.70 -12.35
CA ASP A 121 0.62 -2.57 -13.34
C ASP A 121 0.99 -3.24 -14.67
N VAL A 122 2.25 -3.17 -15.10
CA VAL A 122 2.77 -3.97 -16.22
C VAL A 122 2.56 -5.46 -15.98
N ARG A 123 2.88 -5.95 -14.77
CA ARG A 123 2.65 -7.35 -14.39
C ARG A 123 1.16 -7.70 -14.33
N ALA A 124 0.32 -6.78 -13.92
CA ALA A 124 -1.13 -6.96 -13.87
C ALA A 124 -1.79 -6.86 -15.26
N GLY A 125 -1.04 -6.48 -16.31
CA GLY A 125 -1.55 -6.24 -17.65
C GLY A 125 -2.36 -4.94 -17.79
N GLN A 126 -2.26 -4.06 -16.81
CA GLN A 126 -2.97 -2.77 -16.76
C GLN A 126 -2.16 -1.65 -17.42
N GLU A 127 -0.83 -1.79 -17.49
CA GLU A 127 0.05 -0.86 -18.19
C GLU A 127 0.83 -1.58 -19.29
N ARG A 128 0.90 -0.96 -20.48
CA ARG A 128 1.62 -1.47 -21.66
C ARG A 128 2.61 -0.46 -22.25
N ARG A 129 2.46 0.81 -21.90
CA ARG A 129 3.32 1.89 -22.37
C ARG A 129 4.71 1.77 -21.73
N PRO A 130 5.78 2.23 -22.39
CA PRO A 130 7.07 2.45 -21.76
C PRO A 130 6.97 3.35 -20.53
N PHE A 131 7.88 3.19 -19.56
CA PHE A 131 7.81 3.89 -18.28
C PHE A 131 7.68 5.42 -18.43
N ARG A 132 8.48 6.00 -19.31
CA ARG A 132 8.47 7.46 -19.58
C ARG A 132 7.12 7.97 -20.09
N GLU A 133 6.47 7.21 -20.97
CA GLU A 133 5.13 7.53 -21.48
C GLU A 133 4.05 7.34 -20.41
N ALA A 134 4.20 6.30 -19.60
CA ALA A 134 3.29 6.04 -18.49
C ALA A 134 3.35 7.16 -17.43
N LEU A 135 4.52 7.72 -17.16
CA LEU A 135 4.69 8.87 -16.26
C LEU A 135 4.03 10.16 -16.79
N ALA A 136 4.02 10.35 -18.11
CA ALA A 136 3.40 11.51 -18.74
C ALA A 136 1.87 11.42 -18.81
N GLY A 137 1.27 10.30 -18.35
CA GLY A 137 -0.15 10.07 -18.34
C GLY A 137 -0.91 10.89 -17.28
N ASP A 138 -1.82 10.25 -16.56
CA ASP A 138 -2.70 10.87 -15.57
C ASP A 138 -2.01 11.23 -14.23
N GLY A 139 -0.71 11.12 -14.15
CA GLY A 139 0.08 11.40 -12.95
C GLY A 139 -0.11 10.41 -11.80
N SER A 140 -0.89 9.33 -11.99
CA SER A 140 -1.23 8.38 -10.93
C SER A 140 -0.01 7.74 -10.26
N TYR A 141 1.05 7.47 -11.02
CA TYR A 141 2.27 6.89 -10.49
C TYR A 141 3.04 7.82 -9.55
N VAL A 142 3.14 9.10 -9.88
CA VAL A 142 3.87 10.08 -9.05
C VAL A 142 3.03 10.58 -7.89
N ARG A 143 1.73 10.76 -8.09
CA ARG A 143 0.79 11.30 -7.12
C ARG A 143 0.76 10.52 -5.80
N VAL A 144 0.78 9.19 -5.85
CA VAL A 144 0.81 8.34 -4.64
C VAL A 144 2.15 8.44 -3.90
N SER A 145 3.21 8.95 -4.56
CA SER A 145 4.51 9.25 -3.94
C SER A 145 4.66 10.70 -3.50
N ASP A 146 3.69 11.54 -3.78
CA ASP A 146 3.59 12.89 -3.21
C ASP A 146 2.98 12.80 -1.81
N TYR A 147 3.83 12.40 -0.87
CA TYR A 147 3.40 12.13 0.51
C TYR A 147 2.94 13.38 1.25
N ALA A 148 3.52 14.54 0.94
CA ALA A 148 3.08 15.81 1.49
C ALA A 148 1.65 16.11 1.08
N GLY A 149 1.37 16.17 -0.22
CA GLY A 149 0.03 16.47 -0.72
C GLY A 149 -1.01 15.44 -0.31
N GLN A 150 -0.64 14.14 -0.19
CA GLN A 150 -1.57 13.16 0.34
C GLN A 150 -1.85 13.37 1.84
N LEU A 151 -0.83 13.67 2.65
CA LEU A 151 -0.97 13.87 4.09
C LEU A 151 -1.74 15.16 4.42
N GLU A 152 -1.47 16.26 3.73
CA GLU A 152 -2.19 17.54 3.91
C GLU A 152 -3.70 17.39 3.86
N ARG A 153 -4.20 16.53 2.98
CA ARG A 153 -5.64 16.24 2.88
C ARG A 153 -6.21 15.61 4.15
N PHE A 154 -5.43 14.78 4.81
CA PHE A 154 -5.83 14.19 6.08
C PHE A 154 -5.70 15.19 7.24
N LEU A 155 -4.64 16.00 7.24
CA LEU A 155 -4.41 17.01 8.28
C LEU A 155 -5.47 18.14 8.30
N ALA A 156 -6.23 18.28 7.23
CA ALA A 156 -7.42 19.14 7.23
C ALA A 156 -8.54 18.64 8.19
N HIS A 157 -8.48 17.37 8.61
CA HIS A 157 -9.52 16.74 9.44
C HIS A 157 -8.99 16.08 10.71
N PHE A 158 -7.70 15.74 10.76
CA PHE A 158 -7.09 15.02 11.87
C PHE A 158 -5.77 15.68 12.27
N PRO A 159 -5.45 15.74 13.56
CA PRO A 159 -4.18 16.28 14.02
C PRO A 159 -3.01 15.34 13.65
N LEU A 160 -1.78 15.88 13.57
CA LEU A 160 -0.60 15.12 13.18
C LEU A 160 -0.30 13.95 14.14
N GLU A 161 -0.63 14.10 15.40
CA GLU A 161 -0.46 13.08 16.46
C GLU A 161 -1.31 11.84 16.22
N ALA A 162 -2.36 11.93 15.38
CA ALA A 162 -3.14 10.78 14.94
C ALA A 162 -2.40 9.88 13.94
N PHE A 163 -1.19 10.27 13.49
CA PHE A 163 -0.43 9.57 12.47
C PHE A 163 0.87 8.98 13.01
N LEU A 164 1.07 7.69 12.79
CA LEU A 164 2.37 7.05 12.85
C LEU A 164 2.95 6.93 11.44
N ILE A 165 4.00 7.68 11.17
CA ILE A 165 4.70 7.68 9.88
C ILE A 165 5.92 6.76 9.99
N LEU A 166 6.00 5.79 9.08
CA LEU A 166 7.04 4.75 9.08
C LEU A 166 7.72 4.68 7.72
N ARG A 167 8.94 4.16 7.68
CA ARG A 167 9.70 3.94 6.44
C ARG A 167 9.75 2.47 6.08
N PHE A 168 9.55 2.16 4.81
CA PHE A 168 9.71 0.81 4.27
C PHE A 168 11.11 0.24 4.51
N GLU A 169 12.12 1.10 4.46
CA GLU A 169 13.51 0.74 4.69
C GLU A 169 13.71 0.22 6.12
N ASP A 170 13.04 0.82 7.10
CA ASP A 170 13.05 0.37 8.50
C ASP A 170 12.29 -0.94 8.67
N LEU A 171 11.11 -1.07 8.06
CA LEU A 171 10.36 -2.33 8.03
C LEU A 171 11.19 -3.48 7.41
N ARG A 172 12.02 -3.20 6.43
CA ARG A 172 12.93 -4.21 5.84
C ARG A 172 14.07 -4.59 6.75
N ARG A 173 14.64 -3.62 7.47
CA ARG A 173 15.76 -3.81 8.38
C ARG A 173 15.33 -4.50 9.66
N ASP A 174 14.23 -4.04 10.24
CA ASP A 174 13.67 -4.54 11.49
C ASP A 174 12.13 -4.63 11.41
N PRO A 175 11.60 -5.74 10.88
CA PRO A 175 10.14 -5.94 10.81
C PRO A 175 9.47 -6.01 12.18
N ALA A 176 10.14 -6.61 13.17
CA ALA A 176 9.61 -6.79 14.52
C ALA A 176 9.54 -5.46 15.27
N GLY A 177 10.63 -4.67 15.27
CA GLY A 177 10.66 -3.36 15.88
C GLY A 177 9.67 -2.41 15.22
N THR A 178 9.52 -2.46 13.88
CA THR A 178 8.53 -1.63 13.16
C THR A 178 7.08 -2.00 13.56
N ALA A 179 6.78 -3.27 13.73
CA ALA A 179 5.46 -3.71 14.18
C ALA A 179 5.22 -3.29 15.65
N ASN A 180 6.22 -3.44 16.52
CA ASN A 180 6.12 -3.01 17.92
C ASN A 180 5.97 -1.50 18.06
N ALA A 181 6.57 -0.69 17.20
CA ALA A 181 6.31 0.75 17.15
C ALA A 181 4.85 1.07 16.80
N CYS A 182 4.21 0.25 15.95
CA CYS A 182 2.77 0.38 15.70
C CYS A 182 1.95 0.00 16.95
N PHE A 183 2.33 -1.04 17.67
CA PHE A 183 1.62 -1.45 18.89
C PHE A 183 1.72 -0.39 19.98
N ASP A 184 2.92 0.15 20.21
CA ASP A 184 3.15 1.26 21.14
C ASP A 184 2.28 2.47 20.79
N PHE A 185 2.30 2.90 19.53
CA PHE A 185 1.43 3.99 19.03
C PHE A 185 -0.04 3.73 19.29
N LEU A 186 -0.48 2.48 19.22
CA LEU A 186 -1.87 2.07 19.45
C LEU A 186 -2.20 1.83 20.94
N GLY A 187 -1.22 1.97 21.83
CA GLY A 187 -1.39 1.70 23.26
C GLY A 187 -1.49 0.20 23.59
N LEU A 188 -0.89 -0.64 22.76
CA LEU A 188 -0.88 -2.09 22.92
C LEU A 188 0.49 -2.59 23.40
N ALA A 189 0.50 -3.71 24.12
CA ALA A 189 1.74 -4.33 24.57
C ALA A 189 2.59 -4.84 23.39
N PRO A 190 3.94 -4.86 23.50
CA PRO A 190 4.78 -5.41 22.46
C PRO A 190 4.60 -6.92 22.29
N VAL A 191 4.84 -7.41 21.07
CA VAL A 191 4.81 -8.84 20.74
C VAL A 191 6.21 -9.34 20.40
N THR A 192 6.57 -10.51 20.95
CA THR A 192 7.78 -11.21 20.55
C THR A 192 7.53 -11.95 19.23
N PHE A 193 8.31 -11.63 18.20
CA PHE A 193 8.25 -12.28 16.90
C PHE A 193 9.31 -13.35 16.76
N GLY A 194 8.95 -14.49 16.18
CA GLY A 194 9.91 -15.53 15.78
C GLY A 194 10.70 -15.11 14.52
N ALA A 195 11.68 -15.92 14.12
CA ALA A 195 12.54 -15.70 12.96
C ALA A 195 11.77 -15.55 11.63
N ASP A 196 10.53 -16.00 11.56
CA ASP A 196 9.63 -15.89 10.41
C ASP A 196 9.09 -14.47 10.18
N ALA A 197 9.22 -13.56 11.15
CA ALA A 197 8.85 -12.15 11.00
C ALA A 197 9.66 -11.47 9.88
N ALA A 198 10.92 -11.87 9.69
CA ALA A 198 11.81 -11.35 8.66
C ALA A 198 11.49 -11.85 7.24
N ALA A 199 10.59 -12.81 7.07
CA ALA A 199 10.24 -13.36 5.76
C ALA A 199 9.49 -12.33 4.91
N ALA A 200 10.21 -11.66 4.02
CA ALA A 200 9.63 -10.71 3.05
C ALA A 200 8.59 -11.42 2.17
N ARG A 201 7.31 -11.06 2.34
CA ARG A 201 6.19 -11.76 1.68
C ARG A 201 6.02 -11.42 0.20
N ASN A 202 6.60 -10.31 -0.28
CA ASN A 202 6.44 -9.88 -1.67
C ASN A 202 7.73 -9.32 -2.27
N ARG A 203 8.46 -10.15 -3.01
CA ARG A 203 9.54 -9.66 -3.90
C ARG A 203 8.94 -9.07 -5.17
N SER A 204 9.45 -7.92 -5.60
CA SER A 204 9.08 -7.34 -6.89
C SER A 204 9.72 -8.17 -8.03
N TYR A 205 8.91 -8.56 -9.01
CA TYR A 205 9.33 -9.30 -10.21
C TYR A 205 8.49 -8.86 -11.42
N THR A 206 8.92 -9.18 -12.62
CA THR A 206 8.13 -9.09 -13.85
C THR A 206 8.15 -10.42 -14.60
N TYR A 207 7.26 -10.60 -15.56
CA TYR A 207 7.26 -11.79 -16.41
C TYR A 207 8.35 -11.70 -17.49
N ASN A 208 9.05 -12.81 -17.74
CA ASN A 208 9.92 -12.95 -18.91
C ASN A 208 9.08 -13.19 -20.17
N ARG A 209 9.74 -13.42 -21.34
CA ARG A 209 9.03 -13.64 -22.60
C ARG A 209 8.01 -14.78 -22.52
N LEU A 210 8.40 -15.92 -21.94
CA LEU A 210 7.55 -17.10 -21.78
C LEU A 210 6.37 -16.83 -20.83
N GLY A 211 6.63 -16.17 -19.70
CA GLY A 211 5.60 -15.76 -18.76
C GLY A 211 4.57 -14.79 -19.38
N ARG A 212 5.02 -13.89 -20.27
CA ARG A 212 4.11 -12.98 -21.00
C ARG A 212 3.24 -13.71 -22.02
N LEU A 213 3.78 -14.67 -22.75
CA LEU A 213 3.01 -15.51 -23.67
C LEU A 213 1.93 -16.30 -22.94
N LEU A 214 2.28 -16.92 -21.80
CA LEU A 214 1.32 -17.65 -20.97
C LEU A 214 0.23 -16.73 -20.39
N THR A 215 0.60 -15.51 -19.96
CA THR A 215 -0.40 -14.54 -19.46
C THR A 215 -1.33 -14.03 -20.55
N ALA A 216 -0.86 -13.92 -21.79
CA ALA A 216 -1.65 -13.51 -22.94
C ALA A 216 -2.60 -14.63 -23.42
N ALA A 217 -2.21 -15.90 -23.27
CA ALA A 217 -2.99 -17.07 -23.68
C ALA A 217 -4.16 -17.39 -22.73
N VAL A 218 -4.19 -16.83 -21.51
CA VAL A 218 -5.27 -17.06 -20.54
C VAL A 218 -6.26 -15.88 -20.58
N PRO A 219 -7.47 -16.05 -21.13
CA PRO A 219 -8.45 -14.98 -21.23
C PRO A 219 -8.94 -14.50 -19.87
N GLY A 220 -9.11 -13.18 -19.71
CA GLY A 220 -9.75 -12.53 -18.57
C GLY A 220 -8.78 -12.08 -17.46
N ARG A 221 -9.14 -10.94 -16.81
CA ARG A 221 -8.37 -10.28 -15.73
C ARG A 221 -8.07 -11.17 -14.50
N GLY A 222 -8.65 -12.37 -14.41
CA GLY A 222 -8.54 -13.30 -13.28
C GLY A 222 -7.91 -14.66 -13.60
N GLY A 223 -7.83 -15.08 -14.87
CA GLY A 223 -7.52 -16.47 -15.25
C GLY A 223 -6.17 -16.96 -14.71
N LEU A 224 -5.10 -16.15 -14.86
CA LEU A 224 -3.79 -16.54 -14.36
C LEU A 224 -3.68 -16.48 -12.83
N LYS A 225 -4.38 -15.54 -12.18
CA LYS A 225 -4.46 -15.48 -10.71
C LYS A 225 -5.20 -16.70 -10.17
N THR A 226 -6.24 -17.14 -10.85
CA THR A 226 -7.01 -18.32 -10.46
C THR A 226 -6.21 -19.60 -10.68
N ALA A 227 -5.54 -19.76 -11.84
CA ALA A 227 -4.65 -20.88 -12.11
C ALA A 227 -3.47 -20.92 -11.13
N SER A 228 -2.86 -19.77 -10.83
CA SER A 228 -1.78 -19.64 -9.85
C SER A 228 -2.24 -19.98 -8.42
N ARG A 229 -3.46 -19.59 -8.03
CA ARG A 229 -4.04 -19.96 -6.73
C ARG A 229 -4.32 -21.47 -6.64
N ALA A 230 -4.86 -22.06 -7.71
CA ALA A 230 -5.09 -23.50 -7.77
C ALA A 230 -3.77 -24.28 -7.70
N ALA A 231 -2.77 -23.90 -8.50
CA ALA A 231 -1.44 -24.49 -8.46
C ALA A 231 -0.79 -24.39 -7.06
N ARG A 232 -0.95 -23.26 -6.38
CA ARG A 232 -0.41 -23.07 -5.03
C ARG A 232 -1.08 -23.96 -3.97
N ARG A 233 -2.34 -24.40 -4.20
CA ARG A 233 -3.03 -25.33 -3.31
C ARG A 233 -2.58 -26.78 -3.48
N VAL A 234 -2.13 -27.14 -4.68
CA VAL A 234 -1.84 -28.51 -5.07
C VAL A 234 -0.32 -28.80 -5.03
N LEU A 235 0.51 -27.82 -5.40
CA LEU A 235 1.95 -28.02 -5.49
C LEU A 235 2.66 -27.71 -4.16
N PRO A 236 3.65 -28.53 -3.76
CA PRO A 236 4.56 -28.18 -2.66
C PRO A 236 5.18 -26.79 -2.90
N GLY A 237 5.28 -25.97 -1.85
CA GLY A 237 5.73 -24.58 -1.98
C GLY A 237 7.08 -24.40 -2.69
N ARG A 238 8.02 -25.37 -2.54
CA ARG A 238 9.31 -25.38 -3.25
C ARG A 238 9.13 -25.54 -4.76
N VAL A 239 8.25 -26.45 -5.20
CA VAL A 239 7.95 -26.71 -6.62
C VAL A 239 7.23 -25.54 -7.24
N TYR A 240 6.23 -24.97 -6.56
CA TYR A 240 5.52 -23.76 -6.99
C TYR A 240 6.48 -22.57 -7.19
N ASN A 241 7.38 -22.35 -6.24
CA ASN A 241 8.35 -21.25 -6.31
C ASN A 241 9.40 -21.48 -7.41
N ALA A 242 9.86 -22.72 -7.63
CA ALA A 242 10.79 -23.07 -8.71
C ALA A 242 10.12 -22.85 -10.08
N ALA A 243 8.91 -23.35 -10.27
CA ALA A 243 8.13 -23.12 -11.48
C ALA A 243 7.91 -21.61 -11.74
N GLY A 244 7.57 -20.84 -10.69
CA GLY A 244 7.41 -19.39 -10.81
C GLY A 244 8.67 -18.69 -11.34
N ARG A 245 9.87 -19.14 -10.95
CA ARG A 245 11.15 -18.55 -11.41
C ARG A 245 11.40 -18.74 -12.91
N LEU A 246 10.86 -19.81 -13.51
CA LEU A 246 10.98 -20.06 -14.95
C LEU A 246 10.23 -19.01 -15.79
N PHE A 247 9.20 -18.36 -15.22
CA PHE A 247 8.33 -17.40 -15.91
C PHE A 247 8.55 -15.96 -15.48
N THR A 248 9.40 -15.74 -14.48
CA THR A 248 9.65 -14.41 -13.91
C THR A 248 11.13 -14.02 -14.01
N ARG A 249 11.35 -12.70 -14.02
CA ARG A 249 12.69 -12.10 -13.90
C ARG A 249 12.64 -10.93 -12.93
N GLY A 250 13.80 -10.51 -12.43
CA GLY A 250 13.91 -9.27 -11.67
C GLY A 250 13.40 -8.07 -12.47
N ILE A 251 12.95 -7.04 -11.78
CA ILE A 251 12.65 -5.75 -12.40
C ILE A 251 13.97 -5.18 -12.94
N PRO A 252 14.03 -4.75 -14.21
CA PRO A 252 15.22 -4.12 -14.75
C PRO A 252 15.57 -2.84 -13.98
N PRO A 253 16.84 -2.42 -13.95
CA PRO A 253 17.20 -1.12 -13.39
C PRO A 253 16.46 0.01 -14.12
N MET A 254 16.17 1.08 -13.40
CA MET A 254 15.59 2.28 -13.98
C MET A 254 16.66 2.99 -14.81
N ASP A 255 16.26 3.58 -15.93
CA ASP A 255 17.11 4.48 -16.71
C ASP A 255 17.58 5.69 -15.87
N GLY A 256 18.83 6.11 -16.04
CA GLY A 256 19.42 7.19 -15.25
C GLY A 256 18.69 8.52 -15.41
N ALA A 257 18.34 8.88 -16.64
CA ALA A 257 17.63 10.14 -16.92
C ALA A 257 16.21 10.15 -16.35
N ASP A 258 15.52 9.00 -16.33
CA ASP A 258 14.19 8.88 -15.70
C ASP A 258 14.30 8.98 -14.18
N ARG A 259 15.37 8.44 -13.58
CA ARG A 259 15.67 8.59 -12.16
C ARG A 259 15.91 10.05 -11.79
N GLU A 260 16.80 10.73 -12.47
CA GLU A 260 17.12 12.14 -12.22
C GLU A 260 15.88 13.05 -12.34
N ARG A 261 15.05 12.79 -13.35
CA ARG A 261 13.78 13.52 -13.53
C ARG A 261 12.83 13.32 -12.34
N LEU A 262 12.69 12.10 -11.85
CA LEU A 262 11.84 11.80 -10.71
C LEU A 262 12.42 12.35 -9.40
N GLU A 263 13.73 12.28 -9.21
CA GLU A 263 14.41 12.89 -8.06
C GLU A 263 14.18 14.41 -8.03
N ALA A 264 14.35 15.08 -9.17
CA ALA A 264 14.06 16.51 -9.29
C ALA A 264 12.59 16.82 -9.00
N TYR A 265 11.66 15.97 -9.46
CA TYR A 265 10.23 16.11 -9.21
C TYR A 265 9.87 15.93 -7.72
N PHE A 266 10.49 14.96 -7.04
CA PHE A 266 10.16 14.67 -5.64
C PHE A 266 10.92 15.53 -4.62
N ARG A 267 12.04 16.12 -4.97
CA ARG A 267 12.87 16.94 -4.07
C ARG A 267 12.07 18.03 -3.33
N PRO A 268 11.33 18.93 -4.03
CA PRO A 268 10.52 19.93 -3.33
C PRO A 268 9.39 19.33 -2.49
N ARG A 269 8.84 18.18 -2.90
CA ARG A 269 7.77 17.47 -2.19
C ARG A 269 8.26 16.79 -0.92
N ASN A 270 9.47 16.25 -0.95
CA ASN A 270 10.12 15.69 0.25
C ASN A 270 10.43 16.79 1.26
N ARG A 271 10.87 17.97 0.79
CA ARG A 271 11.06 19.14 1.64
C ARG A 271 9.74 19.59 2.28
N ALA A 272 8.67 19.73 1.50
CA ALA A 272 7.35 20.08 2.01
C ALA A 272 6.86 19.06 3.03
N PHE A 273 7.10 17.76 2.82
CA PHE A 273 6.76 16.73 3.79
C PHE A 273 7.51 16.90 5.12
N ARG A 274 8.80 17.24 5.07
CA ARG A 274 9.60 17.52 6.27
C ARG A 274 9.09 18.77 7.00
N GLU A 275 8.79 19.83 6.28
CA GLU A 275 8.22 21.06 6.84
C GLU A 275 6.88 20.79 7.54
N LEU A 276 6.03 19.95 6.93
CA LEU A 276 4.72 19.60 7.44
C LEU A 276 4.77 18.72 8.70
N THR A 277 5.73 17.80 8.78
CA THR A 277 5.77 16.75 9.82
C THR A 277 6.90 16.93 10.85
N GLY A 278 7.86 17.79 10.59
CA GLY A 278 9.11 17.85 11.36
C GLY A 278 10.02 16.63 11.17
N MET A 279 9.64 15.66 10.34
CA MET A 279 10.37 14.39 10.17
C MET A 279 11.27 14.43 8.94
N ALA A 280 12.55 14.12 9.12
CA ALA A 280 13.43 13.80 8.03
C ALA A 280 13.02 12.45 7.43
N THR A 281 12.53 12.44 6.18
CA THR A 281 12.18 11.19 5.48
C THR A 281 13.41 10.32 5.21
N GLY A 282 14.62 10.92 5.22
CA GLY A 282 15.85 10.30 4.77
C GLY A 282 15.90 10.11 3.24
N TYR A 283 15.00 10.75 2.51
CA TYR A 283 15.01 10.82 1.05
C TYR A 283 15.57 12.18 0.58
N PRO A 284 16.14 12.26 -0.64
CA PRO A 284 16.70 13.51 -1.15
C PRO A 284 15.69 14.66 -1.16
N GLU A 285 16.13 15.82 -0.67
CA GLU A 285 15.35 17.07 -0.56
C GLU A 285 15.91 18.18 -1.45
#